data_bd14bb63200abacc92c1083bbe70d626
#
_entry.id   bd14bb63200abacc92c1083bbe70d626
#
_cell.length_a   1.000
_cell.length_b   1.000
_cell.length_c   1.000
_cell.angle_alpha   90.00
_cell.angle_beta   90.00
_cell.angle_gamma   90.00
#
_symmetry.space_group_name_H-M   'P 1'
#
loop_
_entity.id
_entity.type
_entity.pdbx_description
1 polymer ?
#
loop_
_entity_poly.entity_id
_entity_poly.type
_entity_poly.pdbx_seq_one_letter_code
_entity_poly.pdbx_strand_id
1 'polypeptide(L)'
;MILVVTPNLAMEECTDALRQATSEEVVLATSLRQAASRLRTDSYLAVVLDQYLLETEPDEAETVMRNLGTAIPLQVNFAISGGARLARELRAAVQRRKREEVSARRAAVSTLQSELNGTVTALLLSCELALVAPGLSTAAAEKIESTHELVKKLRSQLETAMVEA
;
A
#
# COMPACT_ATOMS: atom_id res chain seq x y z
N MET A 1 -1.74 -5.12 14.60
CA MET A 1 -1.23 -6.31 15.32
C MET A 1 0.07 -6.81 14.71
N ILE A 2 0.96 -7.40 15.51
CA ILE A 2 2.21 -8.03 15.08
C ILE A 2 2.18 -9.49 15.51
N LEU A 3 2.50 -10.41 14.61
CA LEU A 3 2.64 -11.83 14.93
C LEU A 3 4.11 -12.18 15.14
N VAL A 4 4.44 -12.76 16.29
CA VAL A 4 5.78 -13.27 16.58
C VAL A 4 5.73 -14.79 16.64
N VAL A 5 6.57 -15.43 15.85
CA VAL A 5 6.61 -16.89 15.70
C VAL A 5 7.94 -17.40 16.22
N THR A 6 7.93 -18.03 17.39
CA THR A 6 9.12 -18.59 18.03
C THR A 6 8.73 -19.76 18.94
N PRO A 7 9.51 -20.83 19.01
CA PRO A 7 9.26 -21.92 19.94
C PRO A 7 9.59 -21.56 21.40
N ASN A 8 10.31 -20.44 21.60
CA ASN A 8 10.73 -20.00 22.93
C ASN A 8 9.68 -19.10 23.57
N LEU A 9 8.95 -19.60 24.56
CA LEU A 9 7.93 -18.87 25.31
C LEU A 9 8.51 -17.83 26.29
N ALA A 10 9.82 -17.89 26.60
CA ALA A 10 10.49 -16.95 27.52
C ALA A 10 10.82 -15.58 26.88
N MET A 11 10.09 -15.17 25.83
CA MET A 11 10.35 -13.95 25.06
C MET A 11 9.49 -12.75 25.49
N GLU A 12 9.08 -12.70 26.77
CA GLU A 12 8.27 -11.59 27.31
C GLU A 12 8.96 -10.23 27.12
N GLU A 13 10.26 -10.14 27.38
CA GLU A 13 11.04 -8.91 27.18
C GLU A 13 11.04 -8.45 25.70
N CYS A 14 11.10 -9.36 24.74
CA CYS A 14 11.03 -9.02 23.32
C CYS A 14 9.63 -8.56 22.91
N THR A 15 8.58 -9.20 23.41
CA THR A 15 7.20 -8.82 23.12
C THR A 15 6.86 -7.45 23.71
N ASP A 16 7.32 -7.17 24.91
CA ASP A 16 7.14 -5.87 25.55
C ASP A 16 7.92 -4.76 24.83
N ALA A 17 9.15 -5.03 24.41
CA ALA A 17 9.93 -4.11 23.58
C ALA A 17 9.23 -3.80 22.23
N LEU A 18 8.61 -4.80 21.61
CA LEU A 18 7.84 -4.62 20.37
C LEU A 18 6.56 -3.80 20.60
N ARG A 19 5.81 -4.10 21.67
CA ARG A 19 4.62 -3.32 22.05
C ARG A 19 4.95 -1.85 22.29
N GLN A 20 5.99 -1.57 23.07
CA GLN A 20 6.44 -0.20 23.33
C GLN A 20 6.94 0.52 22.08
N ALA A 21 7.60 -0.20 21.18
CA ALA A 21 8.19 0.38 19.98
C ALA A 21 7.17 0.76 18.89
N THR A 22 6.07 0.04 18.80
CA THR A 22 5.11 0.15 17.68
C THR A 22 3.72 0.58 18.13
N SER A 23 3.42 0.53 19.42
CA SER A 23 2.06 0.70 19.99
C SER A 23 1.05 -0.31 19.43
N GLU A 24 1.53 -1.44 18.91
CA GLU A 24 0.72 -2.48 18.31
C GLU A 24 0.54 -3.66 19.26
N GLU A 25 -0.60 -4.33 19.15
CA GLU A 25 -0.82 -5.60 19.84
C GLU A 25 0.12 -6.67 19.29
N VAL A 26 0.79 -7.41 20.18
CA VAL A 26 1.70 -8.50 19.82
C VAL A 26 1.06 -9.83 20.17
N VAL A 27 0.92 -10.68 19.17
CA VAL A 27 0.36 -12.03 19.27
C VAL A 27 1.49 -13.05 19.09
N LEU A 28 1.55 -14.05 19.94
CA LEU A 28 2.58 -15.11 19.90
C LEU A 28 2.03 -16.37 19.22
N ALA A 29 2.86 -16.99 18.38
CA ALA A 29 2.67 -18.33 17.88
C ALA A 29 3.92 -19.16 18.17
N THR A 30 3.74 -20.40 18.62
CA THR A 30 4.85 -21.29 19.03
C THR A 30 5.31 -22.20 17.89
N SER A 31 4.61 -22.20 16.75
CA SER A 31 4.95 -23.00 15.58
C SER A 31 4.53 -22.30 14.30
N LEU A 32 5.17 -22.65 13.17
CA LEU A 32 4.80 -22.15 11.85
C LEU A 32 3.38 -22.55 11.45
N ARG A 33 2.92 -23.75 11.82
CA ARG A 33 1.54 -24.21 11.59
C ARG A 33 0.50 -23.33 12.29
N GLN A 34 0.76 -22.95 13.55
CA GLN A 34 -0.12 -22.04 14.27
C GLN A 34 -0.11 -20.64 13.63
N ALA A 35 1.06 -20.16 13.20
CA ALA A 35 1.19 -18.90 12.49
C ALA A 35 0.41 -18.91 11.18
N ALA A 36 0.53 -19.96 10.36
CA ALA A 36 -0.22 -20.10 9.11
C ALA A 36 -1.75 -20.12 9.32
N SER A 37 -2.22 -20.74 10.41
CA SER A 37 -3.65 -20.72 10.77
C SER A 37 -4.13 -19.30 11.11
N ARG A 38 -3.37 -18.56 11.92
CA ARG A 38 -3.70 -17.18 12.31
C ARG A 38 -3.66 -16.21 11.13
N LEU A 39 -2.70 -16.37 10.22
CA LEU A 39 -2.59 -15.53 9.02
C LEU A 39 -3.75 -15.70 8.03
N ARG A 40 -4.51 -16.78 8.13
CA ARG A 40 -5.74 -17.00 7.33
C ARG A 40 -6.94 -16.28 7.90
N THR A 41 -6.98 -16.04 9.20
CA THR A 41 -8.14 -15.46 9.90
C THR A 41 -7.94 -13.98 10.20
N ASP A 42 -6.72 -13.55 10.45
CA ASP A 42 -6.41 -12.21 10.95
C ASP A 42 -5.40 -11.49 10.05
N SER A 43 -5.48 -10.16 10.05
CA SER A 43 -4.54 -9.30 9.32
C SER A 43 -3.46 -8.77 10.26
N TYR A 44 -2.21 -8.93 9.86
CA TYR A 44 -1.06 -8.48 10.64
C TYR A 44 -0.28 -7.39 9.90
N LEU A 45 0.24 -6.43 10.65
CA LEU A 45 1.16 -5.40 10.15
C LEU A 45 2.53 -6.00 9.81
N ALA A 46 3.01 -6.86 10.69
CA ALA A 46 4.29 -7.55 10.53
C ALA A 46 4.24 -8.95 11.12
N VAL A 47 5.06 -9.83 10.59
CA VAL A 47 5.27 -11.19 11.07
C VAL A 47 6.76 -11.39 11.33
N VAL A 48 7.10 -11.58 12.59
CA VAL A 48 8.48 -11.84 13.04
C VAL A 48 8.66 -13.34 13.13
N LEU A 49 9.57 -13.89 12.36
CA LEU A 49 9.80 -15.32 12.22
C LEU A 49 11.16 -15.69 12.81
N ASP A 50 11.19 -16.69 13.67
CA ASP A 50 12.43 -17.26 14.16
C ASP A 50 13.16 -17.98 13.02
N GLN A 51 14.40 -17.57 12.78
CA GLN A 51 15.26 -18.18 11.77
C GLN A 51 15.42 -19.70 12.00
N TYR A 52 15.47 -20.12 13.24
CA TYR A 52 15.56 -21.53 13.59
C TYR A 52 14.37 -22.35 13.04
N LEU A 53 13.14 -21.84 13.18
CA LEU A 53 11.95 -22.51 12.64
C LEU A 53 11.96 -22.56 11.11
N LEU A 54 12.41 -21.50 10.45
CA LEU A 54 12.49 -21.44 9.00
C LEU A 54 13.47 -22.45 8.42
N GLU A 55 14.57 -22.73 9.14
CA GLU A 55 15.59 -23.70 8.73
C GLU A 55 15.19 -25.14 9.02
N THR A 56 14.44 -25.36 10.11
CA THR A 56 14.04 -26.71 10.54
C THR A 56 12.76 -27.21 9.91
N GLU A 57 11.84 -26.32 9.52
CA GLU A 57 10.51 -26.64 8.98
C GLU A 57 10.26 -25.89 7.64
N PRO A 58 11.00 -26.21 6.55
CA PRO A 58 10.94 -25.43 5.30
C PRO A 58 9.56 -25.45 4.61
N ASP A 59 8.83 -26.55 4.66
CA ASP A 59 7.50 -26.69 4.03
C ASP A 59 6.45 -25.82 4.74
N GLU A 60 6.48 -25.81 6.07
CA GLU A 60 5.64 -24.95 6.87
C GLU A 60 6.02 -23.47 6.70
N ALA A 61 7.32 -23.18 6.57
CA ALA A 61 7.81 -21.84 6.30
C ALA A 61 7.27 -21.30 4.97
N GLU A 62 7.29 -22.11 3.91
CA GLU A 62 6.70 -21.73 2.63
C GLU A 62 5.19 -21.47 2.74
N THR A 63 4.49 -22.28 3.52
CA THR A 63 3.06 -22.07 3.78
C THR A 63 2.79 -20.74 4.50
N VAL A 64 3.60 -20.39 5.49
CA VAL A 64 3.52 -19.09 6.17
C VAL A 64 3.78 -17.97 5.18
N MET A 65 4.83 -18.06 4.37
CA MET A 65 5.20 -17.04 3.38
C MET A 65 4.07 -16.78 2.36
N ARG A 66 3.38 -17.82 1.91
CA ARG A 66 2.21 -17.67 0.99
C ARG A 66 1.02 -16.98 1.65
N ASN A 67 0.85 -17.12 2.97
CA ASN A 67 -0.27 -16.53 3.70
C ASN A 67 0.04 -15.15 4.33
N LEU A 68 1.23 -14.59 4.13
CA LEU A 68 1.63 -13.29 4.68
C LEU A 68 0.75 -12.12 4.22
N GLY A 69 0.17 -12.22 3.02
CA GLY A 69 -0.60 -11.12 2.43
C GLY A 69 0.23 -9.83 2.33
N THR A 70 -0.23 -8.78 3.01
CA THR A 70 0.45 -7.47 3.06
C THR A 70 1.36 -7.29 4.28
N ALA A 71 1.46 -8.29 5.16
CA ALA A 71 2.29 -8.21 6.35
C ALA A 71 3.79 -8.14 6.00
N ILE A 72 4.54 -7.39 6.79
CA ILE A 72 5.99 -7.24 6.62
C ILE A 72 6.68 -8.45 7.27
N PRO A 73 7.34 -9.34 6.51
CA PRO A 73 8.10 -10.43 7.09
C PRO A 73 9.43 -9.92 7.66
N LEU A 74 9.75 -10.34 8.88
CA LEU A 74 11.02 -10.10 9.54
C LEU A 74 11.58 -11.44 10.01
N GLN A 75 12.76 -11.80 9.54
CA GLN A 75 13.48 -13.00 10.00
C GLN A 75 14.48 -12.59 11.08
N VAL A 76 14.44 -13.26 12.20
CA VAL A 76 15.24 -12.90 13.37
C VAL A 76 15.80 -14.15 14.00
N ASN A 77 17.08 -14.11 14.33
CA ASN A 77 17.69 -15.10 15.19
C ASN A 77 17.55 -14.61 16.64
N PHE A 78 16.59 -15.15 17.35
CA PHE A 78 16.31 -14.76 18.73
C PHE A 78 17.41 -15.14 19.73
N ALA A 79 18.28 -16.08 19.39
CA ALA A 79 19.42 -16.42 20.24
C ALA A 79 20.48 -15.30 20.28
N ILE A 80 20.52 -14.44 19.27
CA ILE A 80 21.55 -13.40 19.14
C ILE A 80 20.92 -11.99 19.21
N SER A 81 19.67 -11.84 18.80
CA SER A 81 19.01 -10.53 18.69
C SER A 81 18.25 -10.19 19.96
N GLY A 82 18.68 -9.15 20.67
CA GLY A 82 17.93 -8.60 21.80
C GLY A 82 16.68 -7.83 21.34
N GLY A 83 15.66 -7.74 22.23
CA GLY A 83 14.37 -7.08 21.96
C GLY A 83 14.49 -5.63 21.43
N ALA A 84 15.44 -4.86 21.93
CA ALA A 84 15.68 -3.49 21.50
C ALA A 84 16.17 -3.38 20.03
N ARG A 85 16.96 -4.35 19.57
CA ARG A 85 17.39 -4.41 18.16
C ARG A 85 16.22 -4.76 17.25
N LEU A 86 15.47 -5.78 17.62
CA LEU A 86 14.29 -6.23 16.90
C LEU A 86 13.25 -5.10 16.78
N ALA A 87 12.97 -4.40 17.87
CA ALA A 87 12.05 -3.27 17.89
C ALA A 87 12.48 -2.15 16.94
N ARG A 88 13.77 -1.87 16.85
CA ARG A 88 14.34 -0.88 15.93
C ARG A 88 14.23 -1.32 14.47
N GLU A 89 14.54 -2.56 14.16
CA GLU A 89 14.43 -3.13 12.81
C GLU A 89 12.98 -3.16 12.34
N LEU A 90 12.04 -3.58 13.18
CA LEU A 90 10.63 -3.55 12.89
C LEU A 90 10.13 -2.13 12.62
N ARG A 91 10.47 -1.18 13.49
CA ARG A 91 10.09 0.23 13.28
C ARG A 91 10.62 0.78 11.96
N ALA A 92 11.86 0.47 11.61
CA ALA A 92 12.46 0.89 10.34
C ALA A 92 11.73 0.26 9.14
N ALA A 93 11.37 -1.03 9.22
CA ALA A 93 10.64 -1.74 8.17
C ALA A 93 9.22 -1.18 7.98
N VAL A 94 8.48 -0.92 9.06
CA VAL A 94 7.16 -0.29 9.02
C VAL A 94 7.23 1.12 8.41
N GLN A 95 8.20 1.92 8.83
CA GLN A 95 8.41 3.27 8.29
C GLN A 95 8.73 3.25 6.79
N ARG A 96 9.57 2.33 6.35
CA ARG A 96 9.89 2.15 4.93
C ARG A 96 8.65 1.79 4.13
N ARG A 97 7.88 0.79 4.57
CA ARG A 97 6.63 0.37 3.93
C ARG A 97 5.65 1.53 3.78
N LYS A 98 5.44 2.29 4.84
CA LYS A 98 4.55 3.46 4.80
C LYS A 98 4.99 4.51 3.78
N ARG A 99 6.32 4.75 3.66
CA ARG A 99 6.85 5.66 2.63
C ARG A 99 6.64 5.13 1.22
N GLU A 100 6.86 3.82 1.02
CA GLU A 100 6.64 3.15 -0.27
C GLU A 100 5.17 3.22 -0.70
N GLU A 101 4.23 2.97 0.21
CA GLU A 101 2.79 3.07 -0.04
C GLU A 101 2.38 4.50 -0.42
N VAL A 102 2.86 5.50 0.32
CA VAL A 102 2.60 6.92 0.00
C VAL A 102 3.19 7.30 -1.36
N SER A 103 4.41 6.84 -1.65
CA SER A 103 5.06 7.10 -2.93
C SER A 103 4.33 6.43 -4.10
N ALA A 104 3.95 5.15 -3.94
CA ALA A 104 3.20 4.42 -4.95
C ALA A 104 1.82 5.05 -5.22
N ARG A 105 1.12 5.47 -4.16
CA ARG A 105 -0.17 6.18 -4.29
C ARG A 105 -0.01 7.50 -5.04
N ARG A 106 1.01 8.29 -4.71
CA ARG A 106 1.29 9.56 -5.42
C ARG A 106 1.61 9.33 -6.88
N ALA A 107 2.42 8.32 -7.20
CA ALA A 107 2.75 7.97 -8.58
C ALA A 107 1.50 7.56 -9.36
N ALA A 108 0.62 6.73 -8.80
CA ALA A 108 -0.62 6.32 -9.44
C ALA A 108 -1.56 7.51 -9.69
N VAL A 109 -1.72 8.41 -8.71
CA VAL A 109 -2.51 9.64 -8.87
C VAL A 109 -1.94 10.52 -9.97
N SER A 110 -0.62 10.73 -10.00
CA SER A 110 0.05 11.55 -11.04
C SER A 110 -0.15 10.96 -12.45
N THR A 111 -0.08 9.64 -12.59
CA THR A 111 -0.32 8.98 -13.88
C THR A 111 -1.76 9.19 -14.35
N LEU A 112 -2.75 8.95 -13.47
CA LEU A 112 -4.16 9.17 -13.79
C LEU A 112 -4.45 10.62 -14.17
N GLN A 113 -3.87 11.57 -13.47
CA GLN A 113 -4.01 13.00 -13.77
C GLN A 113 -3.43 13.34 -15.16
N SER A 114 -2.26 12.80 -15.51
CA SER A 114 -1.66 13.00 -16.82
C SER A 114 -2.53 12.44 -17.94
N GLU A 115 -3.09 11.26 -17.77
CA GLU A 115 -4.00 10.63 -18.73
C GLU A 115 -5.32 11.43 -18.90
N LEU A 116 -5.90 11.87 -17.79
CA LEU A 116 -7.10 12.71 -17.80
C LEU A 116 -6.84 14.05 -18.48
N ASN A 117 -5.74 14.72 -18.18
CA ASN A 117 -5.39 15.99 -18.82
C ASN A 117 -5.19 15.83 -20.33
N GLY A 118 -4.55 14.74 -20.76
CA GLY A 118 -4.42 14.41 -22.19
C GLY A 118 -5.78 14.22 -22.86
N THR A 119 -6.68 13.48 -22.23
CA THR A 119 -8.04 13.24 -22.76
C THR A 119 -8.86 14.53 -22.82
N VAL A 120 -8.82 15.35 -21.77
CA VAL A 120 -9.50 16.66 -21.72
C VAL A 120 -8.99 17.59 -22.81
N THR A 121 -7.67 17.64 -23.01
CA THR A 121 -7.07 18.46 -24.08
C THR A 121 -7.50 17.98 -25.46
N ALA A 122 -7.53 16.67 -25.70
CA ALA A 122 -8.02 16.11 -26.97
C ALA A 122 -9.49 16.41 -27.21
N LEU A 123 -10.34 16.38 -26.19
CA LEU A 123 -11.75 16.75 -26.26
C LEU A 123 -11.93 18.22 -26.59
N LEU A 124 -11.20 19.14 -25.96
CA LEU A 124 -11.23 20.56 -26.24
C LEU A 124 -10.87 20.83 -27.70
N LEU A 125 -9.76 20.24 -28.17
CA LEU A 125 -9.33 20.37 -29.56
C LEU A 125 -10.37 19.82 -30.54
N SER A 126 -10.98 18.68 -30.22
CA SER A 126 -12.05 18.10 -31.07
C SER A 126 -13.28 19.00 -31.15
N CYS A 127 -13.69 19.64 -30.04
CA CYS A 127 -14.78 20.60 -30.04
C CYS A 127 -14.44 21.84 -30.91
N GLU A 128 -13.22 22.39 -30.78
CA GLU A 128 -12.76 23.53 -31.55
C GLU A 128 -12.73 23.22 -33.05
N LEU A 129 -12.19 22.06 -33.44
CA LEU A 129 -12.18 21.62 -34.84
C LEU A 129 -13.61 21.40 -35.39
N ALA A 130 -14.51 20.84 -34.56
CA ALA A 130 -15.89 20.65 -34.99
C ALA A 130 -16.61 21.97 -35.20
N LEU A 131 -16.37 22.99 -34.38
CA LEU A 131 -17.00 24.33 -34.51
C LEU A 131 -16.57 25.08 -35.79
N VAL A 132 -15.37 24.80 -36.33
CA VAL A 132 -14.91 25.44 -37.59
C VAL A 132 -15.24 24.60 -38.82
N ALA A 133 -15.93 23.46 -38.67
CA ALA A 133 -16.32 22.62 -39.81
C ALA A 133 -17.40 23.28 -40.67
N PRO A 134 -17.25 23.29 -42.01
CA PRO A 134 -18.24 23.85 -42.89
C PRO A 134 -19.55 23.05 -42.90
N GLY A 135 -20.70 23.73 -42.94
CA GLY A 135 -22.03 23.08 -43.01
C GLY A 135 -22.62 22.66 -41.67
N LEU A 136 -22.06 23.10 -40.56
CA LEU A 136 -22.60 22.84 -39.23
C LEU A 136 -23.95 23.55 -39.04
N SER A 137 -24.99 22.83 -38.58
CA SER A 137 -26.25 23.47 -38.22
C SER A 137 -26.12 24.26 -36.92
N THR A 138 -26.92 25.35 -36.78
CA THR A 138 -26.91 26.19 -35.57
C THR A 138 -27.16 25.38 -34.30
N ALA A 139 -28.11 24.45 -34.32
CA ALA A 139 -28.40 23.57 -33.17
C ALA A 139 -27.25 22.63 -32.83
N ALA A 140 -26.46 22.20 -33.82
CA ALA A 140 -25.27 21.37 -33.55
C ALA A 140 -24.13 22.21 -32.97
N ALA A 141 -23.93 23.43 -33.52
CA ALA A 141 -22.92 24.37 -33.00
C ALA A 141 -23.18 24.73 -31.53
N GLU A 142 -24.41 25.06 -31.15
CA GLU A 142 -24.78 25.36 -29.76
C GLU A 142 -24.49 24.17 -28.80
N LYS A 143 -24.73 22.91 -29.24
CA LYS A 143 -24.42 21.74 -28.43
C LYS A 143 -22.94 21.51 -28.28
N ILE A 144 -22.15 21.70 -29.34
CA ILE A 144 -20.69 21.56 -29.28
C ILE A 144 -20.09 22.64 -28.37
N GLU A 145 -20.59 23.87 -28.47
CA GLU A 145 -20.15 24.99 -27.63
C GLU A 145 -20.47 24.73 -26.14
N SER A 146 -21.67 24.23 -25.83
CA SER A 146 -22.04 23.82 -24.49
C SER A 146 -21.12 22.69 -23.95
N THR A 147 -20.78 21.71 -24.80
CA THR A 147 -19.87 20.63 -24.45
C THR A 147 -18.46 21.18 -24.19
N HIS A 148 -17.98 22.09 -25.03
CA HIS A 148 -16.67 22.74 -24.88
C HIS A 148 -16.56 23.48 -23.54
N GLU A 149 -17.58 24.21 -23.12
CA GLU A 149 -17.62 24.90 -21.84
C GLU A 149 -17.61 23.91 -20.64
N LEU A 150 -18.33 22.78 -20.75
CA LEU A 150 -18.29 21.75 -19.74
C LEU A 150 -16.89 21.11 -19.60
N VAL A 151 -16.21 20.88 -20.71
CA VAL A 151 -14.84 20.32 -20.72
C VAL A 151 -13.83 21.32 -20.15
N LYS A 152 -13.97 22.63 -20.45
CA LYS A 152 -13.17 23.69 -19.81
C LYS A 152 -13.35 23.70 -18.28
N LYS A 153 -14.60 23.57 -17.82
CA LYS A 153 -14.89 23.49 -16.38
C LYS A 153 -14.25 22.25 -15.73
N LEU A 154 -14.32 21.10 -16.40
CA LEU A 154 -13.66 19.87 -15.95
C LEU A 154 -12.14 20.06 -15.84
N ARG A 155 -11.51 20.68 -16.85
CA ARG A 155 -10.08 21.00 -16.81
C ARG A 155 -9.71 21.86 -15.61
N SER A 156 -10.46 22.93 -15.35
CA SER A 156 -10.23 23.81 -14.20
C SER A 156 -10.35 23.06 -12.86
N GLN A 157 -11.33 22.14 -12.75
CA GLN A 157 -11.47 21.31 -11.56
C GLN A 157 -10.28 20.36 -11.36
N LEU A 158 -9.76 19.75 -12.43
CA LEU A 158 -8.57 18.91 -12.37
C LEU A 158 -7.32 19.71 -11.95
N GLU A 159 -7.15 20.91 -12.47
CA GLU A 159 -6.05 21.81 -12.12
C GLU A 159 -6.10 22.23 -10.63
N THR A 160 -7.30 22.53 -10.11
CA THR A 160 -7.49 22.88 -8.68
C THR A 160 -7.19 21.70 -7.77
N ALA A 161 -7.66 20.51 -8.12
CA ALA A 161 -7.39 19.29 -7.35
C ALA A 161 -5.90 18.90 -7.29
N MET A 162 -5.09 19.38 -8.25
CA MET A 162 -3.63 19.19 -8.26
C MET A 162 -2.89 20.10 -7.24
N VAL A 163 -3.47 21.23 -6.88
CA VAL A 163 -2.84 22.18 -5.95
C VAL A 163 -3.07 21.76 -4.48
N GLU A 164 -4.14 21.01 -4.23
CA GLU A 164 -4.54 20.57 -2.87
C GLU A 164 -3.99 19.19 -2.48
N ALA A 165 -3.37 18.42 -3.37
CA ALA A 165 -2.84 17.05 -3.17
C ALA A 165 -1.33 17.02 -2.93
#